data_080a67525af29906611d422434fbc05c
#
_entry.id   080a67525af29906611d422434fbc05c
#
_cell.length_a   1.000
_cell.length_b   1.000
_cell.length_c   1.000
_cell.angle_alpha   90.00
_cell.angle_beta   90.00
_cell.angle_gamma   90.00
#
_symmetry.space_group_name_H-M   'P 1'
#
loop_
_entity.id
_entity.type
_entity.pdbx_description
1 polymer ?
#
loop_
_entity_poly.entity_id
_entity_poly.type
_entity_poly.pdbx_seq_one_letter_code
_entity_poly.pdbx_strand_id
1 'polypeptide(L)'
;MPSCAGLAVPYVPFQQDAPKKYAQSEALSNGTLFPGLNLPFHLKTEGSSLPSTPLTELQALEFVLLELGIYLDTHPDDAEAFTLFKQYAAMEKAAKAAYESKFGPLTKSAAASGERYSWLQEPWPWNYEQNEVK
;
A
#
# COMPACT_ATOMS: atom_id res chain seq x y z
N MET A 1 -28.18 35.09 -12.44
CA MET A 1 -27.45 33.91 -13.00
C MET A 1 -26.21 33.70 -12.16
N PRO A 2 -26.02 32.56 -11.53
CA PRO A 2 -24.73 32.28 -10.93
C PRO A 2 -23.69 32.31 -12.04
N SER A 3 -22.68 33.16 -11.90
CA SER A 3 -21.54 33.14 -12.81
C SER A 3 -20.93 31.74 -12.73
N CYS A 4 -20.91 31.00 -13.82
CA CYS A 4 -20.07 29.82 -13.92
C CYS A 4 -18.62 30.29 -13.83
N ALA A 5 -18.13 30.47 -12.59
CA ALA A 5 -16.71 30.58 -12.39
C ALA A 5 -16.13 29.28 -12.92
N GLY A 6 -15.28 29.35 -13.92
CA GLY A 6 -14.61 28.18 -14.48
C GLY A 6 -13.88 27.46 -13.34
N LEU A 7 -14.36 26.26 -13.00
CA LEU A 7 -13.63 25.38 -12.09
C LEU A 7 -12.29 25.08 -12.73
N ALA A 8 -11.22 25.38 -12.00
CA ALA A 8 -9.90 24.88 -12.39
C ALA A 8 -9.95 23.35 -12.29
N VAL A 9 -9.93 22.66 -13.43
CA VAL A 9 -9.91 21.21 -13.49
C VAL A 9 -8.46 20.77 -13.62
N PRO A 10 -7.86 20.18 -12.57
CA PRO A 10 -6.56 19.55 -12.70
C PRO A 10 -6.68 18.31 -13.60
N TYR A 11 -5.65 17.99 -14.36
CA TYR A 11 -5.58 16.77 -15.16
C TYR A 11 -5.31 15.53 -14.27
N VAL A 12 -6.04 15.43 -13.17
CA VAL A 12 -5.97 14.31 -12.22
C VAL A 12 -7.32 13.61 -12.24
N PRO A 13 -7.36 12.28 -12.32
CA PRO A 13 -8.61 11.52 -12.27
C PRO A 13 -9.38 11.77 -10.98
N PHE A 14 -10.71 11.78 -11.07
CA PHE A 14 -11.59 11.86 -9.90
C PHE A 14 -11.90 10.47 -9.36
N GLN A 15 -11.92 10.34 -8.03
CA GLN A 15 -12.40 9.13 -7.37
C GLN A 15 -13.87 8.92 -7.66
N GLN A 16 -14.22 7.72 -8.10
CA GLN A 16 -15.60 7.29 -8.36
C GLN A 16 -16.18 6.55 -7.16
N ASP A 17 -17.52 6.56 -7.06
CA ASP A 17 -18.22 5.72 -6.08
C ASP A 17 -18.21 4.26 -6.53
N ALA A 18 -18.18 3.34 -5.57
CA ALA A 18 -18.13 1.90 -5.81
C ALA A 18 -17.13 1.49 -6.91
N PRO A 19 -15.86 1.91 -6.83
CA PRO A 19 -14.89 1.72 -7.89
C PRO A 19 -14.45 0.27 -8.01
N LYS A 20 -14.02 -0.11 -9.20
CA LYS A 20 -13.26 -1.36 -9.41
C LYS A 20 -11.94 -1.28 -8.63
N LYS A 21 -11.43 -2.43 -8.25
CA LYS A 21 -10.19 -2.55 -7.47
C LYS A 21 -9.25 -3.55 -8.12
N TYR A 22 -7.97 -3.25 -8.10
CA TYR A 22 -6.92 -4.18 -8.47
C TYR A 22 -6.69 -5.23 -7.38
N ALA A 23 -6.05 -6.35 -7.74
CA ALA A 23 -5.43 -7.22 -6.78
C ALA A 23 -4.25 -6.50 -6.08
N GLN A 24 -3.89 -6.94 -4.87
CA GLN A 24 -2.88 -6.25 -4.05
C GLN A 24 -1.52 -6.06 -4.77
N SER A 25 -1.03 -7.08 -5.46
CA SER A 25 0.24 -7.00 -6.20
C SER A 25 0.16 -6.04 -7.39
N GLU A 26 -0.99 -6.03 -8.08
CA GLU A 26 -1.24 -5.11 -9.19
C GLU A 26 -1.38 -3.67 -8.69
N ALA A 27 -2.06 -3.46 -7.56
CA ALA A 27 -2.22 -2.15 -6.95
C ALA A 27 -0.85 -1.53 -6.63
N LEU A 28 0.02 -2.28 -5.98
CA LEU A 28 1.37 -1.82 -5.64
C LEU A 28 2.17 -1.46 -6.91
N SER A 29 2.10 -2.29 -7.95
CA SER A 29 2.85 -2.06 -9.18
C SER A 29 2.28 -0.94 -10.05
N ASN A 30 0.96 -0.69 -10.01
CA ASN A 30 0.30 0.40 -10.74
C ASN A 30 0.33 1.74 -10.00
N GLY A 31 0.62 1.74 -8.68
CA GLY A 31 0.64 2.94 -7.87
C GLY A 31 -0.74 3.44 -7.42
N THR A 32 -1.78 2.64 -7.60
CA THR A 32 -3.14 2.87 -7.08
C THR A 32 -3.91 1.57 -6.97
N LEU A 33 -4.82 1.48 -6.00
CA LEU A 33 -5.75 0.37 -5.87
C LEU A 33 -6.87 0.44 -6.94
N PHE A 34 -7.15 1.63 -7.46
CA PHE A 34 -8.33 1.91 -8.28
C PHE A 34 -7.96 2.13 -9.75
N PRO A 35 -8.38 1.25 -10.68
CA PRO A 35 -8.11 1.43 -12.12
C PRO A 35 -8.54 2.79 -12.67
N GLY A 36 -9.62 3.37 -12.14
CA GLY A 36 -10.11 4.70 -12.54
C GLY A 36 -9.18 5.86 -12.15
N LEU A 37 -8.21 5.64 -11.28
CA LEU A 37 -7.21 6.64 -10.87
C LEU A 37 -5.86 6.46 -11.57
N ASN A 38 -5.74 5.53 -12.51
CA ASN A 38 -4.49 5.37 -13.26
C ASN A 38 -4.09 6.68 -13.94
N LEU A 39 -2.86 7.09 -13.71
CA LEU A 39 -2.29 8.22 -14.43
C LEU A 39 -1.86 7.80 -15.85
N PRO A 40 -1.91 8.71 -16.84
CA PRO A 40 -1.43 8.42 -18.19
C PRO A 40 0.08 8.15 -18.23
N PHE A 41 0.79 8.59 -17.21
CA PHE A 41 2.23 8.39 -17.05
C PHE A 41 2.51 7.71 -15.72
N HIS A 42 3.26 6.62 -15.75
CA HIS A 42 3.81 5.97 -14.57
C HIS A 42 5.23 5.48 -14.88
N LEU A 43 6.06 5.36 -13.86
CA LEU A 43 7.46 4.95 -14.00
C LEU A 43 7.62 3.43 -14.20
N LYS A 44 6.52 2.70 -14.37
CA LYS A 44 6.56 1.26 -14.61
C LYS A 44 7.17 1.00 -15.98
N THR A 45 8.32 0.34 -16.00
CA THR A 45 8.91 -0.18 -17.22
C THR A 45 8.17 -1.45 -17.66
N GLU A 46 7.86 -1.58 -18.93
CA GLU A 46 7.25 -2.81 -19.46
C GLU A 46 8.10 -4.02 -19.09
N GLY A 47 7.47 -5.06 -18.56
CA GLY A 47 8.13 -6.29 -18.14
C GLY A 47 8.71 -6.30 -16.72
N SER A 48 8.66 -5.19 -15.98
CA SER A 48 9.06 -5.22 -14.57
C SER A 48 7.92 -5.78 -13.71
N SER A 49 8.04 -7.03 -13.29
CA SER A 49 7.23 -7.61 -12.24
C SER A 49 7.92 -7.40 -10.89
N LEU A 50 7.14 -7.08 -9.87
CA LEU A 50 7.67 -7.06 -8.51
C LEU A 50 8.08 -8.48 -8.09
N PRO A 51 9.22 -8.64 -7.39
CA PRO A 51 9.63 -9.95 -6.90
C PRO A 51 8.58 -10.49 -5.91
N SER A 52 8.29 -11.78 -5.99
CA SER A 52 7.39 -12.44 -5.03
C SER A 52 8.16 -12.80 -3.76
N THR A 53 8.29 -11.84 -2.86
CA THR A 53 8.96 -12.00 -1.58
C THR A 53 8.01 -11.70 -0.42
N PRO A 54 8.25 -12.22 0.80
CA PRO A 54 7.43 -11.86 1.96
C PRO A 54 7.38 -10.35 2.23
N LEU A 55 8.47 -9.63 1.94
CA LEU A 55 8.50 -8.17 2.06
C LEU A 55 7.59 -7.50 1.05
N THR A 56 7.64 -7.91 -0.22
CA THR A 56 6.78 -7.34 -1.27
C THR A 56 5.31 -7.64 -1.02
N GLU A 57 5.00 -8.83 -0.52
CA GLU A 57 3.63 -9.17 -0.13
C GLU A 57 3.11 -8.27 1.00
N LEU A 58 3.92 -8.06 2.03
CA LEU A 58 3.58 -7.14 3.13
C LEU A 58 3.40 -5.71 2.62
N GLN A 59 4.30 -5.22 1.78
CA GLN A 59 4.20 -3.89 1.16
C GLN A 59 2.91 -3.74 0.35
N ALA A 60 2.51 -4.77 -0.39
CA ALA A 60 1.27 -4.76 -1.15
C ALA A 60 0.02 -4.69 -0.26
N LEU A 61 0.01 -5.44 0.86
CA LEU A 61 -1.08 -5.39 1.83
C LEU A 61 -1.18 -4.02 2.51
N GLU A 62 -0.06 -3.46 2.95
CA GLU A 62 0.00 -2.12 3.55
C GLU A 62 -0.45 -1.04 2.57
N PHE A 63 -0.07 -1.16 1.29
CA PHE A 63 -0.48 -0.23 0.24
C PHE A 63 -2.00 -0.27 0.01
N VAL A 64 -2.61 -1.45 -0.07
CA VAL A 64 -4.05 -1.58 -0.23
C VAL A 64 -4.79 -0.99 0.97
N LEU A 65 -4.29 -1.21 2.20
CA LEU A 65 -4.87 -0.61 3.40
C LEU A 65 -4.82 0.91 3.38
N LEU A 66 -3.71 1.49 2.94
CA LEU A 66 -3.56 2.93 2.80
C LEU A 66 -4.57 3.49 1.78
N GLU A 67 -4.66 2.88 0.61
CA GLU A 67 -5.58 3.31 -0.45
C GLU A 67 -7.05 3.18 -0.04
N LEU A 68 -7.43 2.07 0.61
CA LEU A 68 -8.79 1.90 1.15
C LEU A 68 -9.09 2.88 2.29
N GLY A 69 -8.10 3.17 3.14
CA GLY A 69 -8.24 4.15 4.21
C GLY A 69 -8.52 5.56 3.66
N ILE A 70 -7.77 5.98 2.65
CA ILE A 70 -7.98 7.26 1.97
C ILE A 70 -9.37 7.31 1.31
N TYR A 71 -9.77 6.23 0.65
CA TYR A 71 -11.09 6.11 0.02
C TYR A 71 -12.22 6.23 1.06
N LEU A 72 -12.12 5.52 2.17
CA LEU A 72 -13.13 5.53 3.24
C LEU A 72 -13.26 6.87 3.95
N ASP A 73 -12.21 7.69 3.96
CA ASP A 73 -12.26 9.03 4.54
C ASP A 73 -13.28 9.93 3.83
N THR A 74 -13.51 9.69 2.54
CA THR A 74 -14.49 10.41 1.73
C THR A 74 -15.75 9.59 1.39
N HIS A 75 -15.72 8.28 1.62
CA HIS A 75 -16.82 7.34 1.34
C HIS A 75 -17.09 6.43 2.55
N PRO A 76 -17.39 7.00 3.74
CA PRO A 76 -17.52 6.22 4.98
C PRO A 76 -18.70 5.25 4.98
N ASP A 77 -19.69 5.48 4.13
CA ASP A 77 -20.90 4.67 4.03
C ASP A 77 -20.77 3.49 3.05
N ASP A 78 -19.63 3.33 2.38
CA ASP A 78 -19.35 2.19 1.50
C ASP A 78 -19.05 0.93 2.33
N ALA A 79 -20.10 0.14 2.60
CA ALA A 79 -20.02 -1.06 3.41
C ALA A 79 -19.13 -2.15 2.79
N GLU A 80 -19.08 -2.24 1.47
CA GLU A 80 -18.21 -3.19 0.76
C GLU A 80 -16.73 -2.83 0.97
N ALA A 81 -16.37 -1.57 0.77
CA ALA A 81 -15.03 -1.09 0.99
C ALA A 81 -14.59 -1.26 2.46
N PHE A 82 -15.49 -1.00 3.40
CA PHE A 82 -15.19 -1.20 4.82
C PHE A 82 -15.00 -2.69 5.19
N THR A 83 -15.79 -3.57 4.58
CA THR A 83 -15.61 -5.02 4.77
C THR A 83 -14.26 -5.47 4.24
N LEU A 84 -13.89 -5.00 3.06
CA LEU A 84 -12.61 -5.28 2.45
C LEU A 84 -11.44 -4.73 3.29
N PHE A 85 -11.57 -3.51 3.80
CA PHE A 85 -10.59 -2.90 4.70
C PHE A 85 -10.33 -3.76 5.94
N LYS A 86 -11.39 -4.28 6.58
CA LYS A 86 -11.24 -5.20 7.73
C LYS A 86 -10.51 -6.49 7.38
N GLN A 87 -10.79 -7.05 6.21
CA GLN A 87 -10.11 -8.27 5.75
C GLN A 87 -8.62 -8.01 5.52
N TYR A 88 -8.27 -6.95 4.81
CA TYR A 88 -6.88 -6.59 4.55
C TYR A 88 -6.13 -6.21 5.83
N ALA A 89 -6.77 -5.57 6.79
CA ALA A 89 -6.17 -5.25 8.09
C ALA A 89 -5.80 -6.53 8.87
N ALA A 90 -6.65 -7.55 8.82
CA ALA A 90 -6.34 -8.84 9.44
C ALA A 90 -5.19 -9.56 8.72
N MET A 91 -5.18 -9.53 7.38
CA MET A 91 -4.11 -10.13 6.57
C MET A 91 -2.76 -9.43 6.80
N GLU A 92 -2.76 -8.10 6.81
CA GLU A 92 -1.54 -7.29 7.07
C GLU A 92 -0.95 -7.63 8.45
N LYS A 93 -1.78 -7.63 9.47
CA LYS A 93 -1.35 -7.95 10.84
C LYS A 93 -0.70 -9.33 10.94
N ALA A 94 -1.29 -10.34 10.28
CA ALA A 94 -0.74 -11.69 10.26
C ALA A 94 0.56 -11.77 9.45
N ALA A 95 0.61 -11.14 8.28
CA ALA A 95 1.80 -11.10 7.44
C ALA A 95 2.96 -10.37 8.10
N LYS A 96 2.68 -9.26 8.78
CA LYS A 96 3.67 -8.49 9.54
C LYS A 96 4.26 -9.29 10.68
N ALA A 97 3.43 -9.96 11.48
CA ALA A 97 3.89 -10.82 12.56
C ALA A 97 4.76 -11.98 12.04
N ALA A 98 4.35 -12.60 10.94
CA ALA A 98 5.11 -13.67 10.30
C ALA A 98 6.46 -13.16 9.74
N TYR A 99 6.47 -11.99 9.14
CA TYR A 99 7.69 -11.35 8.64
C TYR A 99 8.66 -11.02 9.79
N GLU A 100 8.17 -10.34 10.81
CA GLU A 100 8.98 -9.93 11.96
C GLU A 100 9.58 -11.12 12.73
N SER A 101 8.85 -12.23 12.80
CA SER A 101 9.36 -13.46 13.43
C SER A 101 10.52 -14.09 12.65
N LYS A 102 10.58 -13.90 11.34
CA LYS A 102 11.61 -14.46 10.45
C LYS A 102 12.81 -13.54 10.23
N PHE A 103 12.55 -12.26 10.02
CA PHE A 103 13.54 -11.31 9.51
C PHE A 103 13.90 -10.19 10.50
N GLY A 104 13.11 -10.06 11.57
CA GLY A 104 13.33 -9.04 12.59
C GLY A 104 12.30 -7.90 12.55
N PRO A 105 12.38 -7.00 13.54
CA PRO A 105 11.37 -5.97 13.74
C PRO A 105 11.34 -4.96 12.60
N LEU A 106 10.13 -4.56 12.20
CA LEU A 106 9.89 -3.52 11.20
C LEU A 106 9.67 -2.15 11.81
N THR A 107 9.44 -2.08 13.12
CA THR A 107 9.28 -0.83 13.85
C THR A 107 10.21 -0.81 15.06
N LYS A 108 10.53 0.40 15.52
CA LYS A 108 11.35 0.58 16.71
C LYS A 108 10.70 -0.04 17.96
N SER A 109 9.39 0.08 18.09
CA SER A 109 8.64 -0.54 19.19
C SER A 109 8.60 -2.07 19.11
N ALA A 110 8.54 -2.64 17.91
CA ALA A 110 8.61 -4.09 17.71
C ALA A 110 9.96 -4.67 18.13
N ALA A 111 11.05 -3.89 18.10
CA ALA A 111 12.36 -4.30 18.57
C ALA A 111 12.39 -4.60 20.08
N ALA A 112 11.40 -4.12 20.85
CA ALA A 112 11.28 -4.40 22.27
C ALA A 112 10.94 -5.87 22.58
N SER A 113 10.43 -6.63 21.63
CA SER A 113 10.14 -8.06 21.79
C SER A 113 11.38 -8.97 21.66
N GLY A 114 12.51 -8.43 21.23
CA GLY A 114 13.77 -9.15 21.08
C GLY A 114 14.59 -9.18 22.37
N GLU A 115 15.56 -10.09 22.44
CA GLU A 115 16.54 -10.15 23.54
C GLU A 115 17.55 -9.00 23.51
N ARG A 116 17.74 -8.41 22.33
CA ARG A 116 18.69 -7.31 22.10
C ARG A 116 18.05 -6.23 21.24
N TYR A 117 18.45 -4.98 21.46
CA TYR A 117 18.02 -3.85 20.62
C TYR A 117 18.67 -3.94 19.23
N SER A 118 17.96 -4.56 18.29
CA SER A 118 18.45 -4.84 16.94
C SER A 118 18.12 -3.74 15.92
N TRP A 119 17.41 -2.69 16.31
CA TRP A 119 16.93 -1.64 15.42
C TRP A 119 18.04 -0.93 14.63
N LEU A 120 19.22 -0.81 15.19
CA LEU A 120 20.37 -0.15 14.56
C LEU A 120 21.22 -1.08 13.69
N GLN A 121 20.86 -2.35 13.57
CA GLN A 121 21.59 -3.32 12.76
C GLN A 121 21.25 -3.17 11.26
N GLU A 122 22.20 -3.48 10.41
CA GLU A 122 21.97 -3.58 8.96
C GLU A 122 21.08 -4.79 8.63
N PRO A 123 20.34 -4.74 7.50
CA PRO A 123 20.37 -3.71 6.45
C PRO A 123 19.50 -2.50 6.77
N TRP A 124 20.01 -1.31 6.46
CA TRP A 124 19.22 -0.09 6.49
C TRP A 124 18.31 0.00 5.27
N PRO A 125 17.20 0.78 5.31
CA PRO A 125 16.27 0.88 4.18
C PRO A 125 16.91 1.31 2.85
N TRP A 126 17.99 2.07 2.91
CA TRP A 126 18.75 2.52 1.72
C TRP A 126 19.82 1.53 1.24
N ASN A 127 20.07 0.44 1.95
CA ASN A 127 20.95 -0.64 1.52
C ASN A 127 20.20 -1.57 0.54
N TYR A 128 20.04 -1.11 -0.69
CA TYR A 128 19.17 -1.72 -1.70
C TYR A 128 19.48 -3.19 -1.96
N GLU A 129 20.74 -3.52 -2.24
CA GLU A 129 21.16 -4.89 -2.56
C GLU A 129 20.87 -5.91 -1.45
N GLN A 130 20.95 -5.49 -0.20
CA GLN A 130 20.69 -6.35 0.96
C GLN A 130 19.20 -6.51 1.26
N ASN A 131 18.36 -5.56 0.82
CA ASN A 131 16.92 -5.61 1.02
C ASN A 131 16.20 -6.39 -0.09
N GLU A 132 16.80 -6.57 -1.26
CA GLU A 132 16.21 -7.36 -2.35
C GLU A 132 16.21 -8.87 -2.10
N VAL A 133 17.07 -9.36 -1.25
CA VAL A 133 17.33 -10.80 -1.03
C VAL A 133 16.44 -11.41 0.07
N LYS A 134 15.54 -10.62 0.64
CA LYS A 134 14.67 -11.05 1.76
C LYS A 134 13.31 -11.55 1.32
#